data_0f81792fe28d50d0345fee5de302f1fe
#
_entry.id   0f81792fe28d50d0345fee5de302f1fe
#
_cell.length_a   1.000
_cell.length_b   1.000
_cell.length_c   1.000
_cell.angle_alpha   90.00
_cell.angle_beta   90.00
_cell.angle_gamma   90.00
#
_symmetry.space_group_name_H-M   'P 1'
#
loop_
_entity.id
_entity.type
_entity.pdbx_description
1 polymer ?
#
loop_
_entity_poly.entity_id
_entity_poly.type
_entity_poly.pdbx_seq_one_letter_code
_entity_poly.pdbx_strand_id
1 'polypeptide(L)'
;AKFGTHVDVDVLEAASGQPFLLNLVEFVSRVLGDPDWRVLRRSPNNYSEGVSVGFDDKLPRTPAAYEKKVRWRKYEASDYILEDRSNYSSIELAAEKVKEQFEKEVEEGLMLKTTEEEARREYGDRLRIAPQGAIAKGDGSYRAIHDGTHGPAVNPNLKVRDQVRYPGGGELKKVLLALKRLLGPSFGLSADVSRAHRRFK
;
A
#
# COMPACT_ATOMS: atom_id res chain seq x y z
N ALA A 1 30.77 13.07 15.32
CA ALA A 1 31.09 12.19 14.22
C ALA A 1 30.91 12.98 12.92
N LYS A 2 31.98 13.19 12.15
CA LYS A 2 31.92 13.82 10.82
C LYS A 2 31.36 12.77 9.85
N PHE A 3 30.16 12.98 9.37
CA PHE A 3 29.60 12.19 8.27
C PHE A 3 30.26 12.65 6.96
N GLY A 4 31.45 12.14 6.69
CA GLY A 4 32.14 12.32 5.42
C GLY A 4 31.76 11.21 4.45
N THR A 5 30.55 11.23 3.95
CA THR A 5 30.17 10.37 2.83
C THR A 5 29.88 11.27 1.64
N HIS A 6 30.72 11.18 0.59
CA HIS A 6 30.35 11.68 -0.73
C HIS A 6 29.04 11.04 -1.14
N VAL A 7 28.02 11.83 -1.34
CA VAL A 7 26.74 11.41 -1.89
C VAL A 7 26.84 11.66 -3.39
N ASP A 8 27.14 10.61 -4.16
CA ASP A 8 27.28 10.66 -5.64
C ASP A 8 25.96 10.83 -6.39
N VAL A 9 24.87 10.93 -5.68
CA VAL A 9 23.51 11.02 -6.27
C VAL A 9 22.83 12.24 -5.68
N ASP A 10 22.10 12.97 -6.50
CA ASP A 10 21.25 14.02 -5.97
C ASP A 10 20.15 13.37 -5.09
N VAL A 11 20.35 13.47 -3.79
CA VAL A 11 19.44 12.90 -2.79
C VAL A 11 18.07 13.59 -2.78
N LEU A 12 17.99 14.76 -3.38
CA LEU A 12 16.75 15.55 -3.47
C LEU A 12 16.03 15.36 -4.80
N GLU A 13 16.57 14.53 -5.70
CA GLU A 13 15.91 14.20 -6.94
C GLU A 13 14.72 13.27 -6.68
N ALA A 14 13.54 13.66 -7.18
CA ALA A 14 12.36 12.82 -7.16
C ALA A 14 12.33 11.91 -8.39
N ALA A 15 12.21 10.61 -8.20
CA ALA A 15 12.02 9.66 -9.30
C ALA A 15 10.66 9.90 -9.97
N SER A 16 10.59 9.71 -11.28
CA SER A 16 9.34 9.85 -12.05
C SER A 16 8.23 8.96 -11.46
N GLY A 17 7.05 9.51 -11.29
CA GLY A 17 5.90 8.80 -10.75
C GLY A 17 5.93 8.53 -9.23
N GLN A 18 6.96 8.99 -8.52
CA GLN A 18 7.12 8.80 -7.08
C GLN A 18 7.01 10.14 -6.33
N PRO A 19 6.16 10.23 -5.29
CA PRO A 19 6.08 11.44 -4.46
C PRO A 19 7.21 11.52 -3.43
N PHE A 20 8.02 10.48 -3.30
CA PHE A 20 9.07 10.38 -2.29
C PHE A 20 10.45 10.61 -2.89
N LEU A 21 11.32 11.22 -2.09
CA LEU A 21 12.74 11.33 -2.38
C LEU A 21 13.44 10.00 -2.05
N LEU A 22 13.26 8.98 -2.90
CA LEU A 22 13.73 7.62 -2.62
C LEU A 22 15.26 7.56 -2.45
N ASN A 23 16.02 8.44 -3.14
CA ASN A 23 17.46 8.55 -2.95
C ASN A 23 17.82 8.99 -1.53
N LEU A 24 17.09 9.97 -1.00
CA LEU A 24 17.28 10.44 0.38
C LEU A 24 16.91 9.36 1.39
N VAL A 25 15.78 8.69 1.17
CA VAL A 25 15.32 7.62 2.07
C VAL A 25 16.31 6.45 2.06
N GLU A 26 16.79 6.02 0.88
CA GLU A 26 17.84 5.00 0.76
C GLU A 26 19.11 5.39 1.52
N PHE A 27 19.58 6.61 1.31
CA PHE A 27 20.78 7.11 1.98
C PHE A 27 20.63 7.07 3.51
N VAL A 28 19.52 7.59 4.02
CA VAL A 28 19.24 7.62 5.47
C VAL A 28 19.13 6.19 6.01
N SER A 29 18.36 5.32 5.36
CA SER A 29 18.20 3.92 5.77
C SER A 29 19.54 3.19 5.82
N ARG A 30 20.40 3.40 4.81
CA ARG A 30 21.75 2.81 4.79
C ARG A 30 22.62 3.31 5.94
N VAL A 31 22.60 4.61 6.23
CA VAL A 31 23.37 5.21 7.33
C VAL A 31 22.89 4.70 8.68
N LEU A 32 21.58 4.49 8.82
CA LEU A 32 20.98 3.94 10.05
C LEU A 32 21.15 2.41 10.17
N GLY A 33 21.71 1.74 9.16
CA GLY A 33 21.89 0.29 9.18
C GLY A 33 20.60 -0.50 8.97
N ASP A 34 19.59 0.09 8.32
CA ASP A 34 18.36 -0.60 7.96
C ASP A 34 18.68 -1.76 6.99
N PRO A 35 18.33 -3.00 7.31
CA PRO A 35 18.64 -4.14 6.46
C PRO A 35 17.89 -4.09 5.11
N ASP A 36 16.80 -3.36 5.02
CA ASP A 36 15.95 -3.29 3.83
C ASP A 36 16.28 -2.12 2.89
N TRP A 37 17.32 -1.34 3.17
CA TRP A 37 17.63 -0.14 2.39
C TRP A 37 17.73 -0.37 0.87
N ARG A 38 18.11 -1.60 0.43
CA ARG A 38 18.21 -1.95 -0.99
C ARG A 38 16.88 -2.05 -1.70
N VAL A 39 15.80 -2.34 -0.98
CA VAL A 39 14.45 -2.45 -1.54
C VAL A 39 13.95 -1.12 -2.11
N LEU A 40 14.50 -0.02 -1.67
CA LEU A 40 14.09 1.29 -2.14
C LEU A 40 14.41 1.50 -3.64
N ARG A 41 15.61 1.11 -4.11
CA ARG A 41 16.02 1.32 -5.50
C ARG A 41 16.94 0.25 -6.11
N ARG A 42 17.54 -0.61 -5.31
CA ARG A 42 18.67 -1.45 -5.74
C ARG A 42 18.37 -2.94 -5.87
N SER A 43 17.18 -3.35 -5.53
CA SER A 43 16.76 -4.73 -5.77
C SER A 43 15.98 -4.80 -7.09
N PRO A 44 15.92 -5.97 -7.74
CA PRO A 44 15.06 -6.16 -8.92
C PRO A 44 13.58 -5.86 -8.65
N ASN A 45 13.18 -5.94 -7.39
CA ASN A 45 11.84 -5.68 -6.90
C ASN A 45 11.94 -4.49 -5.93
N ASN A 46 11.76 -3.29 -6.44
CA ASN A 46 12.05 -2.04 -5.71
C ASN A 46 10.93 -1.00 -5.87
N TYR A 47 10.90 -0.02 -4.97
CA TYR A 47 9.86 1.00 -4.92
C TYR A 47 9.88 1.99 -6.09
N SER A 48 10.98 2.13 -6.82
CA SER A 48 11.04 3.04 -7.98
C SER A 48 10.41 2.44 -9.23
N GLU A 49 10.43 1.12 -9.35
CA GLU A 49 9.94 0.39 -10.53
C GLU A 49 8.64 -0.39 -10.26
N GLY A 50 8.40 -0.70 -9.02
CA GLY A 50 7.27 -1.47 -8.54
C GLY A 50 7.72 -2.64 -7.67
N VAL A 51 6.93 -2.94 -6.65
CA VAL A 51 7.21 -4.02 -5.71
C VAL A 51 6.20 -5.13 -5.92
N SER A 52 6.69 -6.36 -6.16
CA SER A 52 5.82 -7.54 -6.25
C SER A 52 5.05 -7.72 -4.94
N VAL A 53 3.76 -7.95 -5.05
CA VAL A 53 2.89 -8.27 -3.91
C VAL A 53 2.80 -9.77 -3.62
N GLY A 54 3.61 -10.58 -4.33
CA GLY A 54 3.71 -12.02 -4.08
C GLY A 54 2.62 -12.86 -4.75
N PHE A 55 2.03 -12.36 -5.84
CA PHE A 55 1.03 -13.11 -6.57
C PHE A 55 1.66 -14.29 -7.33
N ASP A 56 2.70 -14.03 -8.11
CA ASP A 56 3.43 -15.04 -8.88
C ASP A 56 4.73 -15.47 -8.17
N ASP A 57 5.22 -14.68 -7.24
CA ASP A 57 6.50 -14.89 -6.57
C ASP A 57 6.35 -15.15 -5.08
N LYS A 58 7.16 -16.06 -4.56
CA LYS A 58 7.29 -16.25 -3.12
C LYS A 58 8.12 -15.12 -2.53
N LEU A 59 7.45 -14.19 -1.87
CA LEU A 59 8.14 -13.10 -1.18
C LEU A 59 9.07 -13.61 -0.07
N PRO A 60 10.27 -13.03 0.06
CA PRO A 60 11.15 -13.31 1.19
C PRO A 60 10.50 -12.85 2.50
N ARG A 61 11.00 -13.36 3.62
CA ARG A 61 10.67 -12.79 4.93
C ARG A 61 11.26 -11.40 5.05
N THR A 62 10.47 -10.47 5.61
CA THR A 62 11.03 -9.18 6.00
C THR A 62 12.04 -9.37 7.14
N PRO A 63 13.23 -8.78 7.06
CA PRO A 63 14.19 -8.76 8.18
C PRO A 63 13.78 -7.78 9.28
N ALA A 64 12.79 -6.91 9.05
CA ALA A 64 12.27 -5.99 10.06
C ALA A 64 11.55 -6.73 11.18
N ALA A 65 11.35 -6.04 12.33
CA ALA A 65 10.60 -6.59 13.45
C ALA A 65 9.17 -6.92 13.05
N TYR A 66 8.74 -8.14 13.31
CA TYR A 66 7.40 -8.62 12.99
C TYR A 66 6.79 -9.40 14.14
N GLU A 67 5.47 -9.44 14.17
CA GLU A 67 4.72 -10.32 15.07
C GLU A 67 4.29 -11.58 14.32
N LYS A 68 4.61 -12.74 14.88
CA LYS A 68 4.10 -14.00 14.34
C LYS A 68 2.59 -14.04 14.55
N LYS A 69 1.84 -14.24 13.49
CA LYS A 69 0.38 -14.39 13.59
C LYS A 69 0.05 -15.69 14.31
N VAL A 70 -0.50 -15.60 15.53
CA VAL A 70 -0.74 -16.74 16.40
C VAL A 70 -1.99 -17.52 15.98
N ARG A 71 -2.96 -16.89 15.33
CA ARG A 71 -4.19 -17.53 14.88
C ARG A 71 -4.55 -17.07 13.47
N TRP A 72 -4.57 -18.01 12.53
CA TRP A 72 -5.28 -17.86 11.28
C TRP A 72 -6.76 -18.09 11.56
N ARG A 73 -7.64 -17.20 11.14
CA ARG A 73 -9.03 -17.57 10.96
C ARG A 73 -9.02 -18.69 9.92
N LYS A 74 -9.44 -19.87 10.31
CA LYS A 74 -9.75 -20.91 9.35
C LYS A 74 -11.07 -20.49 8.70
N TYR A 75 -10.97 -19.89 7.54
CA TYR A 75 -12.10 -19.80 6.63
C TYR A 75 -12.17 -21.17 5.96
N GLU A 76 -13.28 -21.87 6.13
CA GLU A 76 -13.52 -23.06 5.34
C GLU A 76 -13.75 -22.59 3.90
N ALA A 77 -13.26 -23.34 2.92
CA ALA A 77 -13.41 -22.98 1.50
C ALA A 77 -14.90 -22.90 1.07
N SER A 78 -15.79 -23.55 1.85
CA SER A 78 -17.23 -23.48 1.68
C SER A 78 -17.85 -22.13 2.09
N ASP A 79 -17.17 -21.34 2.91
CA ASP A 79 -17.72 -20.08 3.42
C ASP A 79 -17.68 -18.95 2.37
N TYR A 80 -16.91 -19.14 1.31
CA TYR A 80 -16.71 -18.13 0.28
C TYR A 80 -16.80 -18.75 -1.11
N ILE A 81 -18.01 -18.79 -1.63
CA ILE A 81 -18.25 -19.18 -3.02
C ILE A 81 -17.87 -18.00 -3.89
N LEU A 82 -17.06 -18.28 -4.93
CA LEU A 82 -16.77 -17.30 -5.96
C LEU A 82 -18.07 -17.06 -6.75
N GLU A 83 -18.59 -15.88 -6.69
CA GLU A 83 -19.83 -15.49 -7.37
C GLU A 83 -19.72 -14.05 -7.91
N ASP A 84 -20.38 -13.78 -9.01
CA ASP A 84 -20.57 -12.43 -9.49
C ASP A 84 -21.66 -11.76 -8.65
N ARG A 85 -21.31 -10.64 -8.03
CA ARG A 85 -22.25 -9.83 -7.24
C ARG A 85 -22.46 -8.47 -7.87
N SER A 86 -23.70 -8.03 -7.84
CA SER A 86 -24.06 -6.66 -8.20
C SER A 86 -23.47 -5.66 -7.22
N ASN A 87 -23.26 -4.45 -7.68
CA ASN A 87 -22.86 -3.33 -6.83
C ASN A 87 -23.86 -3.08 -5.70
N TYR A 88 -23.40 -2.51 -4.61
CA TYR A 88 -24.27 -2.09 -3.51
C TYR A 88 -25.12 -0.87 -3.92
N SER A 89 -26.33 -0.79 -3.41
CA SER A 89 -27.25 0.34 -3.69
C SER A 89 -26.66 1.71 -3.36
N SER A 90 -25.70 1.77 -2.42
CA SER A 90 -25.01 3.02 -2.09
C SER A 90 -24.19 3.59 -3.25
N ILE A 91 -23.74 2.76 -4.21
CA ILE A 91 -23.01 3.25 -5.39
C ILE A 91 -23.95 3.95 -6.37
N GLU A 92 -25.20 3.47 -6.47
CA GLU A 92 -26.19 4.06 -7.37
C GLU A 92 -26.50 5.52 -6.98
N LEU A 93 -26.61 5.78 -5.68
CA LEU A 93 -26.82 7.12 -5.13
C LEU A 93 -25.63 8.08 -5.35
N ALA A 94 -24.45 7.54 -5.57
CA ALA A 94 -23.22 8.28 -5.73
C ALA A 94 -22.64 8.17 -7.16
N ALA A 95 -23.37 7.56 -8.09
CA ALA A 95 -22.87 7.10 -9.38
C ALA A 95 -22.11 8.18 -10.16
N GLU A 96 -22.69 9.38 -10.31
CA GLU A 96 -22.07 10.47 -11.06
C GLU A 96 -20.73 10.90 -10.43
N LYS A 97 -20.71 11.12 -9.10
CA LYS A 97 -19.51 11.57 -8.40
C LYS A 97 -18.40 10.51 -8.38
N VAL A 98 -18.77 9.24 -8.27
CA VAL A 98 -17.81 8.13 -8.32
C VAL A 98 -17.27 7.96 -9.74
N LYS A 99 -18.12 8.14 -10.75
CA LYS A 99 -17.69 8.12 -12.15
C LYS A 99 -16.68 9.22 -12.46
N GLU A 100 -16.99 10.47 -12.06
CA GLU A 100 -16.05 11.59 -12.20
C GLU A 100 -14.71 11.31 -11.49
N GLN A 101 -14.77 10.71 -10.30
CA GLN A 101 -13.55 10.32 -9.60
C GLN A 101 -12.74 9.29 -10.39
N PHE A 102 -13.37 8.27 -10.95
CA PHE A 102 -12.69 7.23 -11.72
C PHE A 102 -12.12 7.76 -13.04
N GLU A 103 -12.84 8.63 -13.73
CA GLU A 103 -12.35 9.28 -14.94
C GLU A 103 -11.07 10.09 -14.65
N LYS A 104 -11.07 10.84 -13.57
CA LYS A 104 -9.87 11.54 -13.12
C LYS A 104 -8.72 10.61 -12.75
N GLU A 105 -9.00 9.48 -12.12
CA GLU A 105 -7.96 8.49 -11.76
C GLU A 105 -7.41 7.77 -13.01
N VAL A 106 -8.21 7.60 -14.05
CA VAL A 106 -7.74 7.11 -15.37
C VAL A 106 -6.82 8.15 -16.02
N GLU A 107 -7.20 9.43 -16.03
CA GLU A 107 -6.37 10.52 -16.55
C GLU A 107 -5.02 10.64 -15.82
N GLU A 108 -5.03 10.41 -14.50
CA GLU A 108 -3.81 10.41 -13.66
C GLU A 108 -2.98 9.11 -13.81
N GLY A 109 -3.41 8.15 -14.62
CA GLY A 109 -2.72 6.86 -14.80
C GLY A 109 -2.75 5.93 -13.59
N LEU A 110 -3.67 6.16 -12.65
CA LEU A 110 -3.84 5.36 -11.43
C LEU A 110 -4.80 4.19 -11.61
N MET A 111 -5.46 4.12 -12.76
CA MET A 111 -6.47 3.12 -13.08
C MET A 111 -6.53 2.93 -14.61
N LEU A 112 -6.86 1.73 -15.05
CA LEU A 112 -7.17 1.45 -16.45
C LEU A 112 -8.67 1.24 -16.61
N LYS A 113 -9.24 1.83 -17.66
CA LYS A 113 -10.61 1.58 -18.06
C LYS A 113 -10.59 0.49 -19.13
N THR A 114 -11.32 -0.58 -18.88
CA THR A 114 -11.45 -1.71 -19.82
C THR A 114 -12.88 -2.24 -19.80
N THR A 115 -13.20 -3.11 -20.73
CA THR A 115 -14.45 -3.86 -20.72
C THR A 115 -14.27 -5.17 -19.96
N GLU A 116 -15.38 -5.75 -19.48
CA GLU A 116 -15.33 -7.06 -18.83
C GLU A 116 -14.80 -8.14 -19.79
N GLU A 117 -15.19 -8.06 -21.06
CA GLU A 117 -14.75 -9.00 -22.10
C GLU A 117 -13.23 -8.95 -22.31
N GLU A 118 -12.67 -7.75 -22.40
CA GLU A 118 -11.22 -7.56 -22.51
C GLU A 118 -10.50 -8.06 -21.26
N ALA A 119 -11.00 -7.73 -20.09
CA ALA A 119 -10.42 -8.19 -18.83
C ALA A 119 -10.47 -9.73 -18.70
N ARG A 120 -11.59 -10.36 -19.09
CA ARG A 120 -11.69 -11.83 -19.09
C ARG A 120 -10.72 -12.47 -20.08
N ARG A 121 -10.50 -11.86 -21.24
CA ARG A 121 -9.52 -12.34 -22.23
C ARG A 121 -8.10 -12.23 -21.72
N GLU A 122 -7.77 -11.15 -20.99
CA GLU A 122 -6.42 -10.90 -20.49
C GLU A 122 -6.10 -11.76 -19.25
N TYR A 123 -7.02 -11.80 -18.28
CA TYR A 123 -6.77 -12.41 -16.97
C TYR A 123 -7.37 -13.82 -16.83
N GLY A 124 -8.32 -14.21 -17.69
CA GLY A 124 -8.95 -15.54 -17.65
C GLY A 124 -9.53 -15.86 -16.28
N ASP A 125 -9.23 -17.05 -15.78
CA ASP A 125 -9.72 -17.53 -14.47
C ASP A 125 -9.12 -16.75 -13.27
N ARG A 126 -8.12 -15.92 -13.50
CA ARG A 126 -7.53 -15.05 -12.46
C ARG A 126 -8.32 -13.77 -12.23
N LEU A 127 -9.20 -13.41 -13.17
CA LEU A 127 -10.02 -12.20 -13.01
C LEU A 127 -10.89 -12.29 -11.75
N ARG A 128 -10.90 -11.20 -10.99
CA ARG A 128 -11.77 -11.02 -9.83
C ARG A 128 -12.46 -9.68 -9.92
N ILE A 129 -13.77 -9.70 -10.04
CA ILE A 129 -14.60 -8.49 -10.15
C ILE A 129 -15.22 -8.24 -8.77
N ALA A 130 -14.84 -7.15 -8.14
CA ALA A 130 -15.34 -6.77 -6.83
C ALA A 130 -16.58 -5.88 -6.96
N PRO A 131 -17.68 -6.18 -6.25
CA PRO A 131 -18.79 -5.26 -6.16
C PRO A 131 -18.36 -3.97 -5.47
N GLN A 132 -18.92 -2.87 -5.90
CA GLN A 132 -18.58 -1.55 -5.41
C GLN A 132 -19.69 -0.99 -4.52
N GLY A 133 -19.28 -0.26 -3.52
CA GLY A 133 -20.13 0.57 -2.67
C GLY A 133 -19.56 1.98 -2.55
N ALA A 134 -20.33 2.90 -1.99
CA ALA A 134 -19.89 4.26 -1.72
C ALA A 134 -20.21 4.67 -0.29
N ILE A 135 -19.26 5.34 0.37
CA ILE A 135 -19.47 5.96 1.68
C ILE A 135 -19.41 7.48 1.52
N ALA A 136 -20.46 8.16 1.95
CA ALA A 136 -20.48 9.61 2.01
C ALA A 136 -19.50 10.10 3.08
N LYS A 137 -18.75 11.16 2.74
CA LYS A 137 -17.87 11.86 3.68
C LYS A 137 -18.52 13.15 4.14
N GLY A 138 -18.03 13.69 5.27
CA GLY A 138 -18.55 14.93 5.84
C GLY A 138 -18.36 16.18 4.97
N ASP A 139 -17.45 16.13 3.99
CA ASP A 139 -17.18 17.19 3.02
C ASP A 139 -18.09 17.12 1.76
N GLY A 140 -19.07 16.19 1.74
CA GLY A 140 -19.95 15.96 0.61
C GLY A 140 -19.34 15.15 -0.54
N SER A 141 -18.09 14.71 -0.42
CA SER A 141 -17.48 13.74 -1.35
C SER A 141 -17.86 12.30 -0.99
N TYR A 142 -17.50 11.36 -1.86
CA TYR A 142 -17.71 9.94 -1.62
C TYR A 142 -16.40 9.19 -1.65
N ARG A 143 -16.34 8.09 -0.88
CA ARG A 143 -15.28 7.09 -0.98
C ARG A 143 -15.86 5.87 -1.66
N ALA A 144 -15.38 5.53 -2.84
CA ALA A 144 -15.65 4.23 -3.45
C ALA A 144 -14.97 3.13 -2.66
N ILE A 145 -15.67 2.04 -2.43
CA ILE A 145 -15.19 0.83 -1.75
C ILE A 145 -15.34 -0.33 -2.70
N HIS A 146 -14.31 -1.18 -2.76
CA HIS A 146 -14.31 -2.44 -3.48
C HIS A 146 -14.39 -3.58 -2.45
N ASP A 147 -15.42 -4.40 -2.53
CA ASP A 147 -15.55 -5.54 -1.62
C ASP A 147 -14.74 -6.74 -2.12
N GLY A 148 -13.54 -6.88 -1.61
CA GLY A 148 -12.68 -8.03 -1.89
C GLY A 148 -13.07 -9.31 -1.15
N THR A 149 -14.13 -9.30 -0.35
CA THR A 149 -14.55 -10.44 0.48
C THR A 149 -15.72 -11.20 -0.14
N HIS A 150 -16.82 -10.48 -0.40
CA HIS A 150 -18.06 -11.08 -0.87
C HIS A 150 -18.11 -10.98 -2.40
N GLY A 151 -18.21 -12.10 -3.06
CA GLY A 151 -18.17 -12.25 -4.52
C GLY A 151 -16.79 -12.69 -5.00
N PRO A 152 -15.77 -11.83 -5.04
CA PRO A 152 -14.46 -12.20 -5.58
C PRO A 152 -13.61 -13.09 -4.66
N ALA A 153 -13.98 -13.23 -3.39
CA ALA A 153 -13.28 -14.05 -2.39
C ALA A 153 -11.76 -13.81 -2.31
N VAL A 154 -11.30 -12.58 -2.58
CA VAL A 154 -9.87 -12.22 -2.55
C VAL A 154 -9.36 -12.19 -1.12
N ASN A 155 -10.00 -11.39 -0.25
CA ASN A 155 -9.55 -11.20 1.13
C ASN A 155 -9.46 -12.52 1.94
N PRO A 156 -10.42 -13.45 1.86
CA PRO A 156 -10.33 -14.73 2.55
C PRO A 156 -9.16 -15.61 2.09
N ASN A 157 -8.76 -15.47 0.84
CA ASN A 157 -7.65 -16.23 0.25
C ASN A 157 -6.27 -15.62 0.53
N LEU A 158 -6.20 -14.37 0.98
CA LEU A 158 -4.95 -13.75 1.38
C LEU A 158 -4.45 -14.33 2.72
N LYS A 159 -3.29 -14.96 2.67
CA LYS A 159 -2.63 -15.54 3.85
C LYS A 159 -1.36 -14.76 4.14
N VAL A 160 -1.45 -13.81 5.06
CA VAL A 160 -0.27 -13.05 5.51
C VAL A 160 0.55 -13.95 6.46
N ARG A 161 1.78 -14.26 6.07
CA ARG A 161 2.67 -15.11 6.86
C ARG A 161 3.16 -14.44 8.13
N ASP A 162 3.56 -13.19 8.01
CA ASP A 162 4.12 -12.36 9.08
C ASP A 162 3.38 -11.02 9.10
N GLN A 163 3.34 -10.39 10.25
CA GLN A 163 2.72 -9.08 10.42
C GLN A 163 3.75 -8.12 11.00
N VAL A 164 3.91 -6.96 10.37
CA VAL A 164 4.78 -5.91 10.90
C VAL A 164 4.18 -5.37 12.19
N ARG A 165 5.01 -5.30 13.23
CA ARG A 165 4.66 -4.64 14.48
C ARG A 165 4.97 -3.15 14.38
N TYR A 166 3.95 -2.34 14.48
CA TYR A 166 4.12 -0.89 14.56
C TYR A 166 4.39 -0.44 16.00
N PRO A 167 5.22 0.60 16.20
CA PRO A 167 5.42 1.17 17.52
C PRO A 167 4.12 1.73 18.07
N GLY A 168 3.78 1.38 19.29
CA GLY A 168 2.65 1.96 20.01
C GLY A 168 3.00 3.31 20.65
N GLY A 169 2.00 3.97 21.23
CA GLY A 169 2.20 5.26 21.90
C GLY A 169 3.24 5.24 23.03
N GLY A 170 3.38 4.10 23.71
CA GLY A 170 4.41 3.92 24.76
C GLY A 170 5.84 3.92 24.21
N GLU A 171 6.07 3.24 23.09
CA GLU A 171 7.36 3.23 22.41
C GLU A 171 7.70 4.61 21.85
N LEU A 172 6.75 5.27 21.19
CA LEU A 172 6.93 6.64 20.68
C LEU A 172 7.29 7.61 21.79
N LYS A 173 6.59 7.55 22.95
CA LYS A 173 6.91 8.37 24.11
C LYS A 173 8.34 8.14 24.61
N LYS A 174 8.79 6.87 24.68
CA LYS A 174 10.16 6.55 25.10
C LYS A 174 11.19 7.14 24.14
N VAL A 175 10.98 7.01 22.81
CA VAL A 175 11.85 7.58 21.80
C VAL A 175 11.92 9.10 21.91
N LEU A 176 10.78 9.78 22.02
CA LEU A 176 10.72 11.25 22.17
C LEU A 176 11.44 11.73 23.42
N LEU A 177 11.28 11.04 24.56
CA LEU A 177 11.99 11.36 25.79
C LEU A 177 13.50 11.16 25.68
N ALA A 178 13.94 10.10 25.00
CA ALA A 178 15.36 9.85 24.74
C ALA A 178 15.95 10.93 23.83
N LEU A 179 15.28 11.26 22.74
CA LEU A 179 15.70 12.32 21.81
C LEU A 179 15.80 13.68 22.53
N LYS A 180 14.79 14.03 23.33
CA LYS A 180 14.82 15.27 24.12
C LYS A 180 16.03 15.34 25.06
N ARG A 181 16.42 14.22 25.68
CA ARG A 181 17.58 14.17 26.58
C ARG A 181 18.92 14.25 25.83
N LEU A 182 19.01 13.65 24.65
CA LEU A 182 20.26 13.54 23.89
C LEU A 182 20.50 14.73 22.95
N LEU A 183 19.45 15.23 22.33
CA LEU A 183 19.52 16.21 21.24
C LEU A 183 18.81 17.54 21.58
N GLY A 184 18.13 17.64 22.71
CA GLY A 184 17.35 18.82 23.09
C GLY A 184 15.92 18.82 22.49
N PRO A 185 15.37 20.01 22.18
CA PRO A 185 14.02 20.12 21.64
C PRO A 185 13.85 19.33 20.35
N SER A 186 12.81 18.53 20.26
CA SER A 186 12.48 17.73 19.07
C SER A 186 11.03 18.00 18.67
N PHE A 187 10.74 17.86 17.39
CA PHE A 187 9.39 17.95 16.85
C PHE A 187 9.02 16.63 16.16
N GLY A 188 7.73 16.36 16.08
CA GLY A 188 7.18 15.25 15.31
C GLY A 188 6.72 15.73 13.94
N LEU A 189 7.05 14.97 12.90
CA LEU A 189 6.47 15.12 11.57
C LEU A 189 5.51 13.97 11.33
N SER A 190 4.28 14.31 10.90
CA SER A 190 3.32 13.33 10.42
C SER A 190 3.08 13.58 8.93
N ALA A 191 3.18 12.52 8.14
CA ALA A 191 2.91 12.58 6.71
C ALA A 191 1.95 11.46 6.32
N ASP A 192 1.05 11.74 5.40
CA ASP A 192 0.14 10.77 4.80
C ASP A 192 0.30 10.77 3.28
N VAL A 193 0.30 9.59 2.68
CA VAL A 193 0.44 9.43 1.23
C VAL A 193 -0.94 9.35 0.62
N SER A 194 -1.29 10.38 -0.13
CA SER A 194 -2.56 10.39 -0.87
C SER A 194 -2.62 9.20 -1.83
N ARG A 195 -3.70 8.42 -1.73
CA ARG A 195 -3.97 7.26 -2.59
C ARG A 195 -2.83 6.24 -2.59
N ALA A 196 -2.19 6.01 -1.44
CA ALA A 196 -1.02 5.14 -1.31
C ALA A 196 -1.20 3.78 -2.00
N HIS A 197 -2.36 3.13 -1.78
CA HIS A 197 -2.68 1.81 -2.35
C HIS A 197 -2.79 1.76 -3.88
N ARG A 198 -2.89 2.90 -4.55
CA ARG A 198 -2.93 3.01 -6.02
C ARG A 198 -1.60 3.41 -6.65
N ARG A 199 -0.57 3.57 -5.82
CA ARG A 199 0.77 3.94 -6.27
C ARG A 199 1.72 2.75 -6.41
N PHE A 200 1.22 1.56 -6.09
CA PHE A 200 1.92 0.31 -6.38
C PHE A 200 1.57 -0.12 -7.82
N LYS A 201 2.59 -0.46 -8.57
CA LYS A 201 2.47 -0.96 -9.94
C LYS A 201 2.52 -2.48 -9.94
#